data_02879661ba0d0e1799bdeea4525b7326
#
_entry.id   02879661ba0d0e1799bdeea4525b7326
#
_cell.length_a   1.000
_cell.length_b   1.000
_cell.length_c   1.000
_cell.angle_alpha   90.00
_cell.angle_beta   90.00
_cell.angle_gamma   90.00
#
_symmetry.space_group_name_H-M   'P 1'
#
loop_
_entity.id
_entity.type
_entity.pdbx_description
1 polymer ?
#
loop_
_entity_poly.entity_id
_entity_poly.type
_entity_poly.pdbx_seq_one_letter_code
_entity_poly.pdbx_strand_id
1 'polypeptide(L)'
;IYDVAKSKKLTLAIWDLDASVGQDWHCSTPLHPDYVLPNTDLGVKDVFNLYHRLSSLNVDNYNEKVASRYQELRKTYFSEENLISRYQGYYDMLVKSGAASREECQWSKDSDIGGYPLNFKSEIEYIKNWIINRLNYLDTNQFPISTNISEIHQKESLSPKTTYNMLGQKVGASYQGLKIKNGKKFYTTK
;
A
#
# COMPACT_ATOMS: atom_id res chain seq x y z
N ILE A 1 24.09 2.58 1.34
CA ILE A 1 24.10 3.83 0.54
C ILE A 1 25.37 3.85 -0.26
N TYR A 2 25.30 4.06 -1.55
CA TYR A 2 26.45 4.22 -2.41
C TYR A 2 26.24 5.35 -3.41
N ASP A 3 27.34 5.95 -3.82
CA ASP A 3 27.33 6.99 -4.85
C ASP A 3 27.27 6.34 -6.22
N VAL A 4 26.28 6.72 -7.01
CA VAL A 4 26.25 6.34 -8.43
C VAL A 4 27.21 7.28 -9.15
N ALA A 5 28.34 6.73 -9.59
CA ALA A 5 29.46 7.44 -10.16
C ALA A 5 29.06 8.65 -11.01
N LYS A 6 29.57 9.84 -10.66
CA LYS A 6 29.42 11.12 -11.32
C LYS A 6 28.07 11.85 -11.14
N SER A 7 27.06 11.27 -10.47
CA SER A 7 25.75 11.93 -10.35
C SER A 7 25.63 12.86 -9.13
N LYS A 8 26.53 12.77 -8.16
CA LYS A 8 26.44 13.41 -6.83
C LYS A 8 25.14 13.09 -6.09
N LYS A 9 24.48 12.00 -6.46
CA LYS A 9 23.26 11.52 -5.85
C LYS A 9 23.54 10.23 -5.10
N LEU A 10 23.08 10.16 -3.88
CA LEU A 10 23.11 8.91 -3.10
C LEU A 10 21.92 8.04 -3.50
N THR A 11 22.16 6.75 -3.67
CA THR A 11 21.13 5.76 -3.93
C THR A 11 21.08 4.77 -2.79
N LEU A 12 19.88 4.42 -2.36
CA LEU A 12 19.67 3.38 -1.36
C LEU A 12 19.76 2.02 -2.04
N ALA A 13 20.55 1.14 -1.47
CA ALA A 13 20.50 -0.29 -1.78
C ALA A 13 19.63 -1.00 -0.76
N ILE A 14 18.76 -1.85 -1.24
CA ILE A 14 17.99 -2.77 -0.39
C ILE A 14 18.92 -3.91 0.02
N TRP A 15 18.93 -4.25 1.30
CA TRP A 15 19.80 -5.25 1.87
C TRP A 15 19.04 -6.05 2.92
N ASP A 16 19.28 -7.37 2.97
CA ASP A 16 18.86 -8.26 4.04
C ASP A 16 17.32 -8.30 4.20
N LEU A 17 16.63 -8.91 3.24
CA LEU A 17 15.17 -9.01 3.21
C LEU A 17 14.63 -10.36 3.72
N ASP A 18 15.48 -11.20 4.29
CA ASP A 18 15.09 -12.52 4.81
C ASP A 18 14.08 -12.40 5.98
N ALA A 19 14.22 -11.38 6.82
CA ALA A 19 13.24 -11.05 7.85
C ALA A 19 12.13 -10.12 7.32
N SER A 20 11.52 -10.48 6.22
CA SER A 20 10.40 -9.72 5.63
C SER A 20 9.16 -10.59 5.48
N VAL A 21 8.04 -10.00 5.03
CA VAL A 21 6.79 -10.74 4.79
C VAL A 21 6.25 -11.43 6.05
N GLY A 22 6.26 -10.70 7.18
CA GLY A 22 5.68 -11.19 8.42
C GLY A 22 6.62 -12.00 9.30
N GLN A 23 7.89 -11.98 9.01
CA GLN A 23 8.91 -12.65 9.83
C GLN A 23 9.87 -11.65 10.47
N ASP A 24 10.49 -12.03 11.56
CA ASP A 24 11.45 -11.23 12.33
C ASP A 24 12.74 -12.03 12.59
N TRP A 25 13.76 -11.33 13.01
CA TRP A 25 15.07 -11.85 13.36
C TRP A 25 15.11 -12.84 14.51
N HIS A 26 14.17 -12.73 15.44
CA HIS A 26 14.30 -13.45 16.71
C HIS A 26 13.83 -14.87 16.65
N CYS A 27 13.21 -15.30 15.55
CA CYS A 27 12.75 -16.68 15.35
C CYS A 27 12.30 -17.34 16.66
N SER A 28 11.60 -16.60 17.52
CA SER A 28 11.17 -17.10 18.80
C SER A 28 9.92 -17.95 18.65
N THR A 29 9.78 -18.93 19.49
CA THR A 29 8.64 -19.84 19.44
C THR A 29 7.40 -19.21 20.08
N PRO A 30 6.22 -19.29 19.48
CA PRO A 30 5.92 -19.83 18.16
C PRO A 30 6.39 -18.87 17.08
N LEU A 31 7.11 -19.39 16.13
CA LEU A 31 7.71 -18.61 15.07
C LEU A 31 6.81 -17.85 14.21
N HIS A 32 5.66 -18.25 14.13
CA HIS A 32 4.81 -17.86 13.06
C HIS A 32 3.89 -16.81 13.56
N PRO A 33 3.60 -16.19 12.78
CA PRO A 33 2.96 -15.10 12.15
C PRO A 33 2.55 -13.94 12.98
N ASP A 34 2.50 -14.07 14.24
CA ASP A 34 2.20 -12.98 15.17
C ASP A 34 3.38 -12.02 15.34
N TYR A 35 4.44 -12.31 14.65
CA TYR A 35 5.70 -11.65 14.84
C TYR A 35 5.75 -10.26 14.24
N VAL A 36 5.41 -10.14 12.96
CA VAL A 36 5.21 -8.85 12.30
C VAL A 36 3.81 -8.83 11.74
N LEU A 37 2.91 -8.21 12.44
CA LEU A 37 1.51 -8.13 12.03
C LEU A 37 1.38 -7.33 10.73
N PRO A 38 0.56 -7.77 9.79
CA PRO A 38 0.37 -7.06 8.52
C PRO A 38 -0.27 -5.68 8.72
N ASN A 39 -0.93 -5.46 9.84
CA ASN A 39 -1.63 -4.22 10.19
C ASN A 39 -0.84 -3.29 11.12
N THR A 40 0.47 -3.34 11.09
CA THR A 40 1.32 -2.39 11.80
C THR A 40 1.77 -1.26 10.90
N ASP A 41 2.05 -0.12 11.49
CA ASP A 41 2.64 1.01 10.78
C ASP A 41 4.03 0.64 10.22
N LEU A 42 4.42 1.36 9.16
CA LEU A 42 5.79 1.26 8.67
C LEU A 42 6.76 1.73 9.75
N GLY A 43 7.49 0.82 10.38
CA GLY A 43 8.40 1.10 11.50
C GLY A 43 9.66 1.91 11.16
N VAL A 44 9.77 2.40 9.93
CA VAL A 44 10.92 3.22 9.46
C VAL A 44 11.09 4.53 10.21
N LYS A 45 10.04 5.03 10.86
CA LYS A 45 10.12 6.27 11.64
C LYS A 45 11.06 6.16 12.84
N ASP A 46 11.09 5.00 13.45
CA ASP A 46 11.83 4.79 14.70
C ASP A 46 13.29 4.35 14.46
N VAL A 47 13.56 3.77 13.29
CA VAL A 47 14.87 3.18 12.98
C VAL A 47 15.74 4.10 12.12
N PHE A 48 15.14 4.94 11.27
CA PHE A 48 15.88 5.79 10.34
C PHE A 48 15.56 7.27 10.50
N ASN A 49 16.38 7.99 11.19
CA ASN A 49 16.27 9.45 11.39
C ASN A 49 16.04 10.23 10.09
N LEU A 50 16.60 9.78 8.97
CA LEU A 50 16.40 10.44 7.66
C LEU A 50 14.92 10.37 7.25
N TYR A 51 14.32 9.19 7.27
CA TYR A 51 12.91 9.02 6.88
C TYR A 51 11.96 9.73 7.84
N HIS A 52 12.24 9.66 9.13
CA HIS A 52 11.50 10.42 10.12
C HIS A 52 11.52 11.92 9.83
N ARG A 53 12.69 12.48 9.54
CA ARG A 53 12.83 13.91 9.20
C ARG A 53 12.15 14.27 7.89
N LEU A 54 12.30 13.48 6.84
CA LEU A 54 11.64 13.71 5.56
C LEU A 54 10.12 13.71 5.70
N SER A 55 9.58 12.74 6.43
CA SER A 55 8.14 12.60 6.66
C SER A 55 7.59 13.70 7.58
N SER A 56 8.26 13.99 8.71
CA SER A 56 7.77 14.97 9.69
C SER A 56 7.87 16.41 9.19
N LEU A 57 8.90 16.74 8.42
CA LEU A 57 9.08 18.07 7.81
C LEU A 57 8.39 18.19 6.46
N ASN A 58 7.89 17.11 5.91
CA ASN A 58 7.29 17.03 4.57
C ASN A 58 8.08 17.75 3.48
N VAL A 59 9.41 17.57 3.50
CA VAL A 59 10.33 18.27 2.61
C VAL A 59 9.97 17.99 1.15
N ASP A 60 9.72 19.06 0.39
CA ASP A 60 9.39 18.97 -1.03
C ASP A 60 8.19 18.06 -1.33
N ASN A 61 7.17 18.11 -0.47
CA ASN A 61 5.96 17.29 -0.54
C ASN A 61 6.29 15.77 -0.52
N TYR A 62 7.21 15.38 0.37
CA TYR A 62 7.69 14.01 0.47
C TYR A 62 6.56 12.99 0.69
N ASN A 63 5.63 13.31 1.61
CA ASN A 63 4.55 12.39 1.98
C ASN A 63 3.59 12.14 0.80
N GLU A 64 3.26 13.18 0.06
CA GLU A 64 2.41 13.10 -1.13
C GLU A 64 3.10 12.33 -2.26
N LYS A 65 4.41 12.54 -2.43
CA LYS A 65 5.22 11.79 -3.42
C LYS A 65 5.28 10.31 -3.09
N VAL A 66 5.47 9.95 -1.80
CA VAL A 66 5.48 8.55 -1.35
C VAL A 66 4.12 7.91 -1.59
N ALA A 67 3.04 8.56 -1.17
CA ALA A 67 1.68 8.05 -1.36
C ALA A 67 1.34 7.87 -2.85
N SER A 68 1.63 8.87 -3.68
CA SER A 68 1.41 8.79 -5.13
C SER A 68 2.21 7.66 -5.77
N ARG A 69 3.47 7.49 -5.37
CA ARG A 69 4.31 6.41 -5.88
C ARG A 69 3.81 5.04 -5.45
N TYR A 70 3.37 4.90 -4.20
CA TYR A 70 2.75 3.67 -3.73
C TYR A 70 1.51 3.33 -4.56
N GLN A 71 0.60 4.28 -4.75
CA GLN A 71 -0.63 4.07 -5.55
C GLN A 71 -0.35 3.72 -7.01
N GLU A 72 0.71 4.28 -7.60
CA GLU A 72 1.18 3.89 -8.95
C GLU A 72 1.66 2.43 -8.96
N LEU A 73 2.50 2.06 -8.01
CA LEU A 73 3.03 0.70 -7.88
C LEU A 73 1.94 -0.34 -7.57
N ARG A 74 0.90 0.06 -6.82
CA ARG A 74 -0.26 -0.79 -6.52
C ARG A 74 -1.00 -1.28 -7.76
N LYS A 75 -0.94 -0.50 -8.83
CA LYS A 75 -1.56 -0.88 -10.13
C LYS A 75 -0.71 -1.87 -10.93
N THR A 76 0.53 -2.10 -10.53
CA THR A 76 1.50 -2.89 -11.28
C THR A 76 2.29 -3.84 -10.38
N TYR A 77 3.49 -3.42 -9.96
CA TYR A 77 4.43 -4.27 -9.21
C TYR A 77 3.91 -4.71 -7.83
N PHE A 78 3.11 -3.87 -7.18
CA PHE A 78 2.50 -4.16 -5.88
C PHE A 78 1.04 -4.61 -6.01
N SER A 79 0.60 -5.02 -7.19
CA SER A 79 -0.69 -5.70 -7.30
C SER A 79 -0.64 -7.02 -6.54
N GLU A 80 -1.74 -7.39 -5.92
CA GLU A 80 -1.88 -8.65 -5.20
C GLU A 80 -1.51 -9.84 -6.08
N GLU A 81 -2.06 -9.88 -7.30
CA GLU A 81 -1.78 -10.92 -8.28
C GLU A 81 -0.28 -11.02 -8.61
N ASN A 82 0.39 -9.88 -8.84
CA ASN A 82 1.81 -9.90 -9.20
C ASN A 82 2.69 -10.36 -8.04
N LEU A 83 2.41 -9.93 -6.81
CA LEU A 83 3.19 -10.37 -5.64
C LEU A 83 2.96 -11.85 -5.34
N ILE A 84 1.70 -12.29 -5.30
CA ILE A 84 1.36 -13.68 -5.01
C ILE A 84 1.93 -14.62 -6.08
N SER A 85 1.81 -14.26 -7.37
CA SER A 85 2.34 -15.10 -8.45
C SER A 85 3.86 -15.27 -8.39
N ARG A 86 4.59 -14.25 -7.94
CA ARG A 86 6.06 -14.36 -7.78
C ARG A 86 6.43 -15.35 -6.68
N TYR A 87 5.80 -15.24 -5.51
CA TYR A 87 6.08 -16.16 -4.40
C TYR A 87 5.62 -17.58 -4.75
N GLN A 88 4.47 -17.73 -5.42
CA GLN A 88 4.02 -19.01 -5.93
C GLN A 88 5.02 -19.62 -6.91
N GLY A 89 5.57 -18.83 -7.82
CA GLY A 89 6.59 -19.29 -8.76
C GLY A 89 7.86 -19.78 -8.09
N TYR A 90 8.33 -19.13 -7.03
CA TYR A 90 9.45 -19.61 -6.23
C TYR A 90 9.13 -20.93 -5.51
N TYR A 91 7.96 -21.01 -4.90
CA TYR A 91 7.47 -22.24 -4.27
C TYR A 91 7.43 -23.40 -5.27
N ASP A 92 6.81 -23.20 -6.42
CA ASP A 92 6.69 -24.23 -7.46
C ASP A 92 8.07 -24.70 -7.95
N MET A 93 9.03 -23.79 -8.09
CA MET A 93 10.42 -24.12 -8.46
C MET A 93 11.09 -24.97 -7.37
N LEU A 94 10.96 -24.63 -6.10
CA LEU A 94 11.52 -25.39 -4.99
C LEU A 94 10.89 -26.77 -4.87
N VAL A 95 9.60 -26.90 -5.04
CA VAL A 95 8.88 -28.18 -5.04
C VAL A 95 9.30 -29.03 -6.24
N LYS A 96 9.28 -28.46 -7.44
CA LYS A 96 9.65 -29.18 -8.68
C LYS A 96 11.09 -29.68 -8.69
N SER A 97 12.02 -28.93 -8.11
CA SER A 97 13.43 -29.34 -8.01
C SER A 97 13.69 -30.36 -6.88
N GLY A 98 12.69 -30.63 -6.05
CA GLY A 98 12.82 -31.43 -4.83
C GLY A 98 13.60 -30.74 -3.71
N ALA A 99 13.95 -29.45 -3.86
CA ALA A 99 14.65 -28.70 -2.81
C ALA A 99 13.78 -28.58 -1.55
N ALA A 100 12.51 -28.27 -1.69
CA ALA A 100 11.60 -28.16 -0.55
C ALA A 100 11.61 -29.42 0.32
N SER A 101 11.45 -30.60 -0.28
CA SER A 101 11.45 -31.87 0.46
C SER A 101 12.81 -32.19 1.12
N ARG A 102 13.92 -31.82 0.48
CA ARG A 102 15.25 -31.99 1.09
C ARG A 102 15.44 -31.09 2.31
N GLU A 103 15.05 -29.84 2.22
CA GLU A 103 15.10 -28.88 3.33
C GLU A 103 14.20 -29.29 4.48
N GLU A 104 12.95 -29.66 4.20
CA GLU A 104 12.02 -30.16 5.20
C GLU A 104 12.57 -31.40 5.92
N CYS A 105 13.20 -32.32 5.21
CA CYS A 105 13.84 -33.51 5.80
C CYS A 105 15.08 -33.13 6.64
N GLN A 106 15.95 -32.26 6.11
CA GLN A 106 17.20 -31.86 6.75
C GLN A 106 16.96 -31.16 8.09
N TRP A 107 16.00 -30.21 8.10
CA TRP A 107 15.77 -29.32 9.24
C TRP A 107 14.54 -29.67 10.08
N SER A 108 13.92 -30.84 9.84
CA SER A 108 12.69 -31.26 10.50
C SER A 108 12.80 -31.39 12.04
N LYS A 109 14.03 -31.45 12.57
CA LYS A 109 14.30 -31.61 14.01
C LYS A 109 15.14 -30.45 14.57
N ASP A 110 15.37 -29.42 13.80
CA ASP A 110 16.19 -28.30 14.22
C ASP A 110 15.40 -27.33 15.08
N SER A 111 15.81 -27.20 16.33
CA SER A 111 15.21 -26.26 17.29
C SER A 111 15.61 -24.81 17.00
N ASP A 112 16.69 -24.59 16.26
CA ASP A 112 17.22 -23.24 15.97
C ASP A 112 16.41 -22.52 14.89
N ILE A 113 15.61 -23.28 14.13
CA ILE A 113 14.60 -22.70 13.24
C ILE A 113 13.29 -22.36 14.00
N GLY A 114 13.39 -22.17 15.32
CA GLY A 114 12.31 -21.73 16.17
C GLY A 114 11.35 -22.82 16.64
N GLY A 115 11.75 -24.07 16.54
CA GLY A 115 11.08 -25.18 17.22
C GLY A 115 9.82 -25.71 16.58
N TYR A 116 9.51 -25.34 15.33
CA TYR A 116 8.46 -26.00 14.57
C TYR A 116 8.96 -26.58 13.25
N PRO A 117 8.35 -27.64 12.74
CA PRO A 117 8.79 -28.27 11.51
C PRO A 117 8.62 -27.32 10.31
N LEU A 118 9.68 -27.19 9.52
CA LEU A 118 9.61 -26.48 8.26
C LEU A 118 8.60 -27.16 7.32
N ASN A 119 7.68 -26.39 6.78
CA ASN A 119 6.67 -26.88 5.84
C ASN A 119 6.39 -25.82 4.76
N PHE A 120 7.00 -26.00 3.59
CA PHE A 120 6.88 -25.05 2.49
C PHE A 120 5.47 -24.80 2.01
N LYS A 121 4.58 -25.78 2.16
CA LYS A 121 3.17 -25.62 1.76
C LYS A 121 2.43 -24.68 2.71
N SER A 122 2.65 -24.80 4.00
CA SER A 122 2.05 -23.87 4.96
C SER A 122 2.67 -22.47 4.85
N GLU A 123 3.97 -22.40 4.60
CA GLU A 123 4.67 -21.13 4.44
C GLU A 123 4.18 -20.32 3.25
N ILE A 124 3.96 -20.93 2.09
CA ILE A 124 3.45 -20.19 0.94
C ILE A 124 2.02 -19.68 1.16
N GLU A 125 1.18 -20.44 1.83
CA GLU A 125 -0.17 -19.98 2.19
C GLU A 125 -0.14 -18.84 3.22
N TYR A 126 0.77 -18.91 4.17
CA TYR A 126 1.00 -17.83 5.12
C TYR A 126 1.43 -16.54 4.42
N ILE A 127 2.45 -16.61 3.56
CA ILE A 127 2.96 -15.47 2.80
C ILE A 127 1.85 -14.81 1.98
N LYS A 128 1.02 -15.58 1.28
CA LYS A 128 -0.11 -15.07 0.51
C LYS A 128 -1.09 -14.30 1.39
N ASN A 129 -1.50 -14.88 2.50
CA ASN A 129 -2.43 -14.25 3.44
C ASN A 129 -1.83 -12.98 4.05
N TRP A 130 -0.53 -13.02 4.40
CA TRP A 130 0.16 -11.85 4.93
C TRP A 130 0.20 -10.71 3.90
N ILE A 131 0.53 -11.01 2.63
CA ILE A 131 0.55 -10.01 1.53
C ILE A 131 -0.83 -9.37 1.37
N ILE A 132 -1.89 -10.16 1.30
CA ILE A 132 -3.27 -9.64 1.16
C ILE A 132 -3.60 -8.69 2.32
N ASN A 133 -3.38 -9.13 3.54
CA ASN A 133 -3.68 -8.33 4.73
C ASN A 133 -2.82 -7.08 4.81
N ARG A 134 -1.54 -7.16 4.43
CA ARG A 134 -0.64 -6.01 4.41
C ARG A 134 -1.05 -4.97 3.39
N LEU A 135 -1.39 -5.39 2.19
CA LEU A 135 -1.85 -4.49 1.14
C LEU A 135 -3.16 -3.80 1.55
N ASN A 136 -4.11 -4.54 2.10
CA ASN A 136 -5.35 -3.98 2.62
C ASN A 136 -5.12 -2.93 3.72
N TYR A 137 -4.19 -3.21 4.63
CA TYR A 137 -3.84 -2.26 5.68
C TYR A 137 -3.21 -0.99 5.09
N LEU A 138 -2.25 -1.12 4.18
CA LEU A 138 -1.59 0.01 3.55
C LEU A 138 -2.56 0.87 2.73
N ASP A 139 -3.44 0.23 1.96
CA ASP A 139 -4.45 0.90 1.14
C ASP A 139 -5.49 1.67 1.98
N THR A 140 -5.74 1.20 3.20
CA THR A 140 -6.77 1.80 4.07
C THR A 140 -6.20 2.85 5.02
N ASN A 141 -5.03 2.59 5.60
CA ASN A 141 -4.53 3.37 6.74
C ASN A 141 -3.33 4.25 6.41
N GLN A 142 -2.44 3.77 5.52
CA GLN A 142 -1.18 4.47 5.25
C GLN A 142 -1.23 5.31 3.97
N PHE A 143 -1.81 4.73 2.93
CA PHE A 143 -1.86 5.33 1.60
C PHE A 143 -3.25 5.17 0.99
N PRO A 144 -4.30 5.71 1.64
CA PRO A 144 -5.66 5.51 1.18
C PRO A 144 -5.78 5.94 -0.28
N ILE A 145 -6.31 5.04 -1.09
CA ILE A 145 -6.62 5.32 -2.48
C ILE A 145 -7.78 6.32 -2.45
N SER A 146 -7.49 7.58 -2.79
CA SER A 146 -8.54 8.56 -3.02
C SER A 146 -9.45 8.03 -4.12
N THR A 147 -10.57 7.45 -3.75
CA THR A 147 -11.65 7.31 -4.71
C THR A 147 -12.06 8.74 -5.05
N ASN A 148 -11.86 9.16 -6.30
CA ASN A 148 -12.06 10.53 -6.79
C ASN A 148 -13.46 11.13 -6.55
N ILE A 149 -14.31 10.47 -5.80
CA ILE A 149 -15.62 10.95 -5.39
C ILE A 149 -15.52 12.13 -4.41
N SER A 150 -14.50 12.16 -3.56
CA SER A 150 -14.26 13.28 -2.64
C SER A 150 -13.59 14.49 -3.31
N GLU A 151 -12.80 14.30 -4.36
CA GLU A 151 -12.17 15.42 -5.08
C GLU A 151 -13.16 16.20 -5.96
N ILE A 152 -14.20 15.57 -6.45
CA ILE A 152 -15.29 16.28 -7.18
C ILE A 152 -16.02 17.25 -6.25
N HIS A 153 -16.07 16.99 -4.95
CA HIS A 153 -16.67 17.88 -3.97
C HIS A 153 -15.76 19.00 -3.46
N GLN A 154 -14.44 18.90 -3.63
CA GLN A 154 -13.50 19.94 -3.15
C GLN A 154 -13.00 20.91 -4.22
N LYS A 155 -13.09 20.59 -5.51
CA LYS A 155 -12.59 21.47 -6.60
C LYS A 155 -13.60 22.44 -7.18
N GLU A 156 -14.87 22.29 -6.89
CA GLU A 156 -15.85 23.35 -7.14
C GLU A 156 -16.49 23.81 -5.83
N SER A 157 -15.83 24.73 -5.13
CA SER A 157 -16.59 25.71 -4.38
C SER A 157 -17.40 26.47 -5.43
N LEU A 158 -18.56 25.93 -5.79
CA LEU A 158 -19.55 26.63 -6.56
C LEU A 158 -19.70 28.01 -5.92
N SER A 159 -19.23 29.05 -6.60
CA SER A 159 -19.41 30.38 -6.05
C SER A 159 -20.89 30.52 -5.68
N PRO A 160 -21.24 31.05 -4.50
CA PRO A 160 -22.62 31.05 -3.99
C PRO A 160 -23.62 31.75 -4.90
N LYS A 161 -23.18 32.23 -6.04
CA LYS A 161 -24.00 33.03 -6.99
C LYS A 161 -24.40 32.27 -8.27
N THR A 162 -23.93 31.06 -8.52
CA THR A 162 -24.22 30.37 -9.79
C THR A 162 -25.53 29.55 -9.70
N THR A 163 -26.40 29.75 -10.67
CA THR A 163 -27.68 29.08 -10.80
C THR A 163 -27.70 28.23 -12.08
N TYR A 164 -28.31 27.07 -12.00
CA TYR A 164 -28.38 26.11 -13.13
C TYR A 164 -29.84 25.74 -13.39
N ASN A 165 -30.17 25.37 -14.64
CA ASN A 165 -31.44 24.74 -14.98
C ASN A 165 -31.37 23.21 -14.74
N MET A 166 -32.45 22.50 -15.03
CA MET A 166 -32.55 21.05 -14.86
C MET A 166 -31.62 20.25 -15.79
N LEU A 167 -31.13 20.87 -16.85
CA LEU A 167 -30.16 20.27 -17.79
C LEU A 167 -28.69 20.53 -17.39
N GLY A 168 -28.47 21.15 -16.20
CA GLY A 168 -27.14 21.49 -15.73
C GLY A 168 -26.49 22.71 -16.40
N GLN A 169 -27.23 23.45 -17.21
CA GLN A 169 -26.73 24.65 -17.89
C GLN A 169 -26.82 25.85 -16.93
N LYS A 170 -25.79 26.70 -16.94
CA LYS A 170 -25.74 27.92 -16.16
C LYS A 170 -26.77 28.92 -16.68
N VAL A 171 -27.57 29.44 -15.79
CA VAL A 171 -28.67 30.36 -16.15
C VAL A 171 -28.63 31.66 -15.33
N GLY A 172 -29.04 32.76 -15.97
CA GLY A 172 -29.12 34.07 -15.34
C GLY A 172 -30.42 34.30 -14.58
N ALA A 173 -30.55 35.54 -14.03
CA ALA A 173 -31.71 35.94 -13.26
C ALA A 173 -33.02 35.91 -14.06
N SER A 174 -32.96 36.22 -15.36
CA SER A 174 -34.08 36.27 -16.29
C SER A 174 -34.62 34.90 -16.74
N TYR A 175 -33.92 33.80 -16.43
CA TYR A 175 -34.42 32.46 -16.80
C TYR A 175 -35.71 32.11 -16.06
N GLN A 176 -36.71 31.69 -16.80
CA GLN A 176 -37.98 31.22 -16.26
C GLN A 176 -38.03 29.70 -16.24
N GLY A 177 -38.43 29.12 -15.13
CA GLY A 177 -38.53 27.70 -14.93
C GLY A 177 -37.81 27.22 -13.66
N LEU A 178 -37.60 25.93 -13.57
CA LEU A 178 -36.95 25.29 -12.41
C LEU A 178 -35.47 25.57 -12.40
N LYS A 179 -34.99 26.15 -11.32
CA LYS A 179 -33.57 26.51 -11.08
C LYS A 179 -33.02 25.75 -9.90
N ILE A 180 -31.72 25.48 -9.96
CA ILE A 180 -30.95 24.87 -8.86
C ILE A 180 -29.88 25.86 -8.45
N LYS A 181 -29.81 26.22 -7.18
CA LYS A 181 -28.76 27.04 -6.59
C LYS A 181 -28.43 26.51 -5.21
N ASN A 182 -27.15 26.26 -4.96
CA ASN A 182 -26.66 25.69 -3.69
C ASN A 182 -27.45 24.43 -3.26
N GLY A 183 -27.68 23.51 -4.22
CA GLY A 183 -28.42 22.25 -3.98
C GLY A 183 -29.92 22.41 -3.73
N LYS A 184 -30.45 23.64 -3.68
CA LYS A 184 -31.89 23.90 -3.49
C LYS A 184 -32.56 24.18 -4.83
N LYS A 185 -33.76 23.61 -5.02
CA LYS A 185 -34.63 23.83 -6.19
C LYS A 185 -35.62 24.98 -5.92
N PHE A 186 -35.81 25.88 -6.87
CA PHE A 186 -36.82 26.91 -6.83
C PHE A 186 -37.30 27.20 -8.24
N TYR A 187 -38.57 27.62 -8.32
CA TYR A 187 -39.24 27.93 -9.57
C TYR A 187 -39.45 29.45 -9.68
N THR A 188 -39.15 30.02 -10.85
CA THR A 188 -39.37 31.44 -11.13
C THR A 188 -40.47 31.57 -12.18
N THR A 189 -41.61 32.10 -11.81
CA THR A 189 -42.69 32.59 -12.69
C THR A 189 -42.56 34.08 -12.90
N LYS A 190 -43.17 34.60 -13.94
CA LYS A 190 -43.35 36.04 -14.16
C LYS A 190 -44.08 36.69 -13.00
#